data_b27283bbefdd777ebd366bd6b62fe043
#
_entry.id   b27283bbefdd777ebd366bd6b62fe043
#
_cell.length_a   1.000
_cell.length_b   1.000
_cell.length_c   1.000
_cell.angle_alpha   90.00
_cell.angle_beta   90.00
_cell.angle_gamma   90.00
#
_symmetry.space_group_name_H-M   'P 1'
#
loop_
_entity.id
_entity.type
_entity.pdbx_description
1 polymer ?
#
loop_
_entity_poly.entity_id
_entity_poly.type
_entity_poly.pdbx_seq_one_letter_code
_entity_poly.pdbx_strand_id
1 'polypeptide(L)'
;MPAGTNALRLERVNRKWLDLAERRLAYYDELYRSGRWSLYFPTQAQFAVRMLDVIKVVKVLRRVSQHIPEKPRKSLLRSAA
;
A
#
# COMPACT_ATOMS: atom_id res chain seq x y z
N MET A 1 7.70 -5.89 27.62
CA MET A 1 8.04 -5.07 26.45
C MET A 1 7.05 -3.94 26.29
N PRO A 2 7.52 -2.73 26.18
CA PRO A 2 6.61 -1.61 26.04
C PRO A 2 5.79 -1.68 24.75
N ALA A 3 4.53 -1.35 24.87
CA ALA A 3 3.63 -1.35 23.72
C ALA A 3 4.08 -0.34 22.66
N GLY A 4 4.68 0.77 23.11
CA GLY A 4 5.14 1.79 22.19
C GLY A 4 6.22 1.29 21.26
N THR A 5 7.11 0.43 21.77
CA THR A 5 8.18 -0.14 20.95
C THR A 5 7.59 -1.00 19.82
N ASN A 6 6.59 -1.80 20.16
CA ASN A 6 5.96 -2.64 19.16
C ASN A 6 5.23 -1.82 18.11
N ALA A 7 4.57 -0.76 18.54
CA ALA A 7 3.85 0.10 17.61
C ALA A 7 4.80 0.77 16.63
N LEU A 8 5.95 1.25 17.12
CA LEU A 8 6.93 1.87 16.25
C LEU A 8 7.49 0.89 15.23
N ARG A 9 7.74 -0.34 15.69
CA ARG A 9 8.26 -1.37 14.80
C ARG A 9 7.26 -1.70 13.70
N LEU A 10 6.00 -1.85 14.06
CA LEU A 10 4.95 -2.12 13.09
C LEU A 10 4.81 -0.98 12.10
N GLU A 11 4.92 0.23 12.58
CA GLU A 11 4.82 1.39 11.72
C GLU A 11 5.94 1.40 10.68
N ARG A 12 7.15 1.09 11.10
CA ARG A 12 8.28 1.03 10.17
C ARG A 12 8.10 -0.06 9.15
N VAL A 13 7.65 -1.23 9.58
CA VAL A 13 7.43 -2.35 8.69
C VAL A 13 6.35 -2.00 7.66
N ASN A 14 5.25 -1.44 8.11
CA ASN A 14 4.17 -1.06 7.21
C ASN A 14 4.63 -0.03 6.21
N ARG A 15 5.41 0.95 6.64
CA ARG A 15 5.91 1.98 5.74
C ARG A 15 6.81 1.39 4.68
N LYS A 16 7.66 0.46 5.08
CA LYS A 16 8.55 -0.21 4.15
C LYS A 16 7.78 -1.03 3.12
N TRP A 17 6.78 -1.78 3.58
CA TRP A 17 5.96 -2.58 2.69
C TRP A 17 5.15 -1.71 1.74
N LEU A 18 4.63 -0.59 2.24
CA LEU A 18 3.89 0.34 1.41
C LEU A 18 4.80 0.92 0.33
N ASP A 19 6.01 1.32 0.69
CA ASP A 19 6.96 1.85 -0.27
C ASP A 19 7.25 0.84 -1.37
N LEU A 20 7.49 -0.41 -1.00
CA LEU A 20 7.75 -1.46 -1.97
C LEU A 20 6.54 -1.70 -2.87
N ALA A 21 5.35 -1.70 -2.30
CA ALA A 21 4.13 -1.92 -3.07
C ALA A 21 3.89 -0.78 -4.05
N GLU A 22 4.15 0.44 -3.63
CA GLU A 22 3.98 1.59 -4.50
C GLU A 22 4.99 1.58 -5.64
N ARG A 23 6.20 1.15 -5.38
CA ARG A 23 7.20 1.01 -6.44
C ARG A 23 6.77 -0.05 -7.45
N ARG A 24 6.21 -1.14 -6.96
CA ARG A 24 5.73 -2.20 -7.82
C ARG A 24 4.58 -1.70 -8.68
N LEU A 25 3.68 -0.94 -8.09
CA LEU A 25 2.57 -0.36 -8.84
C LEU A 25 3.06 0.59 -9.92
N ALA A 26 4.04 1.41 -9.60
CA ALA A 26 4.62 2.32 -10.59
C ALA A 26 5.24 1.56 -11.74
N TYR A 27 5.89 0.44 -11.44
CA TYR A 27 6.48 -0.39 -12.46
C TYR A 27 5.41 -0.97 -13.40
N TYR A 28 4.33 -1.49 -12.82
CA TYR A 28 3.24 -2.02 -13.64
C TYR A 28 2.58 -0.93 -14.46
N ASP A 29 2.44 0.26 -13.89
CA ASP A 29 1.87 1.38 -14.63
C ASP A 29 2.73 1.73 -15.83
N GLU A 30 4.03 1.70 -15.67
CA GLU A 30 4.95 1.95 -16.76
C GLU A 30 4.86 0.87 -17.82
N LEU A 31 4.78 -0.38 -17.40
CA LEU A 31 4.60 -1.48 -18.36
C LEU A 31 3.34 -1.29 -19.18
N TYR A 32 2.28 -0.86 -18.54
CA TYR A 32 1.02 -0.65 -19.23
C TYR A 32 1.13 0.47 -20.24
N ARG A 33 1.67 1.61 -19.83
CA ARG A 33 1.75 2.78 -20.71
C ARG A 33 2.67 2.56 -21.89
N SER A 34 3.75 1.83 -21.68
CA SER A 34 4.72 1.58 -22.74
C SER A 34 4.33 0.41 -23.63
N GLY A 35 3.32 -0.37 -23.23
CA GLY A 35 2.94 -1.55 -23.98
C GLY A 35 3.83 -2.74 -23.73
N ARG A 36 4.84 -2.61 -22.87
CA ARG A 36 5.78 -3.70 -22.66
C ARG A 36 5.19 -4.84 -21.84
N TRP A 37 3.99 -4.64 -21.28
CA TRP A 37 3.32 -5.71 -20.57
C TRP A 37 3.17 -6.96 -21.44
N SER A 38 3.04 -6.78 -22.74
CA SER A 38 2.85 -7.91 -23.64
C SER A 38 4.07 -8.81 -23.74
N LEU A 39 5.23 -8.32 -23.33
CA LEU A 39 6.44 -9.13 -23.30
C LEU A 39 6.44 -10.12 -22.13
N TYR A 40 5.69 -9.83 -21.09
CA TYR A 40 5.69 -10.63 -19.87
C TYR A 40 4.39 -11.37 -19.64
N PHE A 41 3.30 -10.93 -20.24
CA PHE A 41 1.98 -11.52 -20.03
C PHE A 41 1.35 -11.89 -21.35
N PRO A 42 0.73 -13.08 -21.41
CA PRO A 42 0.12 -13.53 -22.66
C PRO A 42 -1.08 -12.69 -23.09
N THR A 43 -1.84 -12.17 -22.14
CA THR A 43 -3.03 -11.38 -22.47
C THR A 43 -3.08 -10.16 -21.56
N GLN A 44 -3.79 -9.14 -22.04
CA GLN A 44 -3.99 -7.94 -21.26
C GLN A 44 -4.79 -8.23 -20.00
N ALA A 45 -5.72 -9.18 -20.07
CA ALA A 45 -6.52 -9.54 -18.91
C ALA A 45 -5.65 -10.10 -17.79
N GLN A 46 -4.68 -10.94 -18.12
CA GLN A 46 -3.78 -11.48 -17.10
C GLN A 46 -2.92 -10.39 -16.49
N PHE A 47 -2.47 -9.46 -17.30
CA PHE A 47 -1.73 -8.32 -16.78
C PHE A 47 -2.60 -7.49 -15.85
N ALA A 48 -3.85 -7.23 -16.25
CA ALA A 48 -4.75 -6.43 -15.44
C ALA A 48 -5.01 -7.06 -14.07
N VAL A 49 -5.15 -8.38 -14.03
CA VAL A 49 -5.35 -9.07 -12.75
C VAL A 49 -4.17 -8.83 -11.82
N ARG A 50 -2.95 -8.93 -12.33
CA ARG A 50 -1.77 -8.69 -11.52
C ARG A 50 -1.69 -7.26 -11.04
N MET A 51 -1.99 -6.32 -11.91
CA MET A 51 -1.96 -4.91 -11.54
C MET A 51 -3.01 -4.60 -10.49
N LEU A 52 -4.20 -5.18 -10.61
CA LEU A 52 -5.24 -4.98 -9.61
C LEU A 52 -4.83 -5.55 -8.26
N ASP A 53 -4.12 -6.68 -8.26
CA ASP A 53 -3.63 -7.24 -7.00
C ASP A 53 -2.68 -6.26 -6.31
N VAL A 54 -1.79 -5.66 -7.07
CA VAL A 54 -0.86 -4.69 -6.50
C VAL A 54 -1.61 -3.47 -5.98
N ILE A 55 -2.61 -3.00 -6.72
CA ILE A 55 -3.41 -1.88 -6.28
C ILE A 55 -4.11 -2.19 -4.97
N LYS A 56 -4.65 -3.40 -4.84
CA LYS A 56 -5.30 -3.81 -3.61
C LYS A 56 -4.34 -3.80 -2.43
N VAL A 57 -3.13 -4.29 -2.66
CA VAL A 57 -2.13 -4.31 -1.60
C VAL A 57 -1.78 -2.89 -1.17
N VAL A 58 -1.60 -1.99 -2.13
CA VAL A 58 -1.30 -0.60 -1.81
C VAL A 58 -2.43 0.02 -0.99
N LYS A 59 -3.68 -0.24 -1.38
CA LYS A 59 -4.82 0.33 -0.67
C LYS A 59 -4.89 -0.19 0.76
N VAL A 60 -4.66 -1.48 0.94
CA VAL A 60 -4.69 -2.07 2.28
C VAL A 60 -3.59 -1.49 3.14
N LEU A 61 -2.38 -1.41 2.61
CA LEU A 61 -1.26 -0.89 3.38
C LEU A 61 -1.43 0.58 3.73
N ARG A 62 -1.99 1.36 2.83
CA ARG A 62 -2.29 2.75 3.13
C ARG A 62 -3.31 2.87 4.24
N ARG A 63 -4.33 2.04 4.20
CA ARG A 63 -5.37 2.04 5.22
C ARG A 63 -4.80 1.66 6.56
N VAL A 64 -3.96 0.64 6.61
CA VAL A 64 -3.32 0.22 7.86
C VAL A 64 -2.46 1.35 8.41
N SER A 65 -1.70 2.02 7.56
CA SER A 65 -0.87 3.13 7.98
C SER A 65 -1.68 4.26 8.57
N GLN A 66 -2.85 4.53 8.01
CA GLN A 66 -3.71 5.59 8.48
C GLN A 66 -4.38 5.26 9.81
N HIS A 67 -4.45 3.98 10.15
CA HIS A 67 -5.10 3.54 11.37
C HIS A 67 -4.12 3.29 12.51
N ILE A 68 -2.88 3.73 12.37
CA ILE A 68 -1.91 3.57 13.42
C ILE A 68 -2.32 4.42 14.62
N PRO A 69 -2.14 3.89 15.84
CA PRO A 69 -2.76 4.47 17.05
C PRO A 69 -2.42 5.91 17.39
N GLU A 70 -1.38 6.46 16.87
CA GLU A 70 -1.09 7.85 17.21
C GLU A 70 -2.13 8.80 16.64
N LYS A 71 -3.04 8.31 15.81
CA LYS A 71 -4.08 9.13 15.23
C LYS A 71 -5.38 9.19 16.00
N PRO A 72 -5.68 8.26 16.91
CA PRO A 72 -7.00 8.26 17.54
C PRO A 72 -7.32 9.53 18.28
N ARG A 73 -6.32 10.17 18.85
CA ARG A 73 -6.54 11.41 19.56
C ARG A 73 -7.16 12.47 18.65
N LYS A 74 -6.68 12.50 17.43
CA LYS A 74 -7.22 13.43 16.46
C LYS A 74 -8.68 13.14 16.15
N SER A 75 -8.98 11.87 16.01
CA SER A 75 -10.34 11.46 15.77
C SER A 75 -11.26 11.85 16.89
N LEU A 76 -10.80 11.70 18.11
CA LEU A 76 -11.60 12.06 19.28
C LEU A 76 -11.90 13.54 19.29
N LEU A 77 -10.93 14.34 18.93
CA LEU A 77 -11.14 15.79 18.89
C LEU A 77 -12.20 16.16 17.90
N ARG A 78 -12.18 15.54 16.75
CA ARG A 78 -13.20 15.82 15.75
C ARG A 78 -14.56 15.38 16.22
N SER A 79 -14.60 14.26 16.89
CA SER A 79 -15.87 13.79 17.43
C SER A 79 -16.41 14.74 18.46
N ALA A 80 -15.55 15.26 19.28
CA ALA A 80 -15.96 16.22 20.30
C ALA A 80 -16.49 17.50 19.69
N ALA A 81 -15.94 17.86 18.60
CA ALA A 81 -16.38 19.06 17.93
C ALA A 81 -17.73 18.85 17.30
#